data_b6f80b06cc6d4fedb003e558b5c11113
#
_entry.id   b6f80b06cc6d4fedb003e558b5c11113
#
_cell.length_a   1.000
_cell.length_b   1.000
_cell.length_c   1.000
_cell.angle_alpha   90.00
_cell.angle_beta   90.00
_cell.angle_gamma   90.00
#
_symmetry.space_group_name_H-M   'P 1'
#
loop_
_entity.id
_entity.type
_entity.pdbx_description
1 polymer ?
#
loop_
_entity_poly.entity_id
_entity_poly.type
_entity_poly.pdbx_seq_one_letter_code
_entity_poly.pdbx_strand_id
1 'polypeptide(L)'
;ISLDGSTEEIHDRFRGMRGSFRLSLDAAASAVALGLRLQINTTLTRHNLKDLPAIADLVGSLEAQRWTVFLLVPTGRALSSQQVSPEECEEVFAWLYELSKRAPFRIKTTEGPHYRRVALQRSGASCERAENAVVIGTGSGGGRFVPGMNDGSGFLFISSKGAIHPSG
;
A
#
# COMPACT_ATOMS: atom_id res chain seq x y z
N ILE A 1 9.27 -4.57 2.11
CA ILE A 1 9.52 -5.48 0.97
C ILE A 1 8.47 -5.19 -0.09
N SER A 2 8.85 -5.29 -1.36
CA SER A 2 7.91 -5.11 -2.48
C SER A 2 7.41 -6.44 -3.01
N LEU A 3 6.09 -6.54 -3.26
CA LEU A 3 5.43 -7.71 -3.79
C LEU A 3 4.31 -7.26 -4.75
N ASP A 4 4.53 -7.41 -6.05
CA ASP A 4 3.63 -6.87 -7.10
C ASP A 4 2.89 -7.96 -7.88
N GLY A 5 2.89 -9.18 -7.37
CA GLY A 5 2.14 -10.33 -7.87
C GLY A 5 2.05 -11.41 -6.81
N SER A 6 0.99 -12.23 -6.87
CA SER A 6 0.79 -13.37 -5.98
C SER A 6 1.57 -14.62 -6.41
N THR A 7 2.11 -14.60 -7.63
CA THR A 7 2.90 -15.69 -8.21
C THR A 7 4.23 -15.18 -8.75
N GLU A 8 5.19 -16.10 -8.92
CA GLU A 8 6.49 -15.82 -9.51
C GLU A 8 6.34 -15.19 -10.90
N GLU A 9 5.44 -15.73 -11.74
CA GLU A 9 5.22 -15.23 -13.08
C GLU A 9 4.77 -13.77 -13.11
N ILE A 10 3.78 -13.40 -12.30
CA ILE A 10 3.22 -12.04 -12.26
C ILE A 10 4.25 -11.08 -11.67
N HIS A 11 4.85 -11.44 -10.54
CA HIS A 11 5.79 -10.58 -9.83
C HIS A 11 7.08 -10.35 -10.63
N ASP A 12 7.72 -11.41 -11.12
CA ASP A 12 8.98 -11.33 -11.84
C ASP A 12 8.84 -10.58 -13.16
N ARG A 13 7.72 -10.80 -13.86
CA ARG A 13 7.37 -10.03 -15.07
C ARG A 13 7.24 -8.54 -14.76
N PHE A 14 6.56 -8.19 -13.66
CA PHE A 14 6.41 -6.80 -13.25
C PHE A 14 7.76 -6.17 -12.90
N ARG A 15 8.59 -6.86 -12.16
CA ARG A 15 9.92 -6.40 -11.74
C ARG A 15 10.95 -6.42 -12.87
N GLY A 16 10.73 -7.21 -13.91
CA GLY A 16 11.70 -7.46 -14.98
C GLY A 16 12.91 -8.27 -14.48
N MET A 17 12.75 -9.01 -13.39
CA MET A 17 13.82 -9.79 -12.77
C MET A 17 13.33 -11.17 -12.35
N ARG A 18 13.80 -12.20 -13.02
CA ARG A 18 13.47 -13.60 -12.71
C ARG A 18 13.99 -13.99 -11.33
N GLY A 19 13.17 -14.68 -10.55
CA GLY A 19 13.49 -15.14 -9.21
C GLY A 19 13.31 -14.08 -8.12
N SER A 20 12.91 -12.84 -8.46
CA SER A 20 12.68 -11.76 -7.50
C SER A 20 11.55 -12.07 -6.54
N PHE A 21 10.52 -12.80 -7.00
CA PHE A 21 9.42 -13.26 -6.14
C PHE A 21 9.93 -14.11 -4.98
N ARG A 22 10.73 -15.12 -5.29
CA ARG A 22 11.29 -16.04 -4.31
C ARG A 22 12.17 -15.32 -3.30
N LEU A 23 13.07 -14.45 -3.79
CA LEU A 23 13.91 -13.61 -2.92
C LEU A 23 13.08 -12.73 -1.99
N SER A 24 11.96 -12.19 -2.47
CA SER A 24 11.06 -11.37 -1.66
C SER A 24 10.37 -12.18 -0.57
N LEU A 25 9.95 -13.42 -0.86
CA LEU A 25 9.35 -14.32 0.12
C LEU A 25 10.38 -14.76 1.17
N ASP A 26 11.59 -15.13 0.74
CA ASP A 26 12.67 -15.55 1.67
C ASP A 26 13.08 -14.40 2.60
N ALA A 27 13.14 -13.18 2.07
CA ALA A 27 13.42 -11.98 2.88
C ALA A 27 12.27 -11.69 3.87
N ALA A 28 11.00 -11.89 3.46
CA ALA A 28 9.86 -11.73 4.34
C ALA A 28 9.87 -12.75 5.48
N ALA A 29 10.10 -14.02 5.16
CA ALA A 29 10.21 -15.09 6.16
C ALA A 29 11.37 -14.84 7.15
N SER A 30 12.51 -14.39 6.65
CA SER A 30 13.66 -14.03 7.50
C SER A 30 13.34 -12.85 8.42
N ALA A 31 12.65 -11.82 7.92
CA ALA A 31 12.25 -10.68 8.73
C ALA A 31 11.31 -11.09 9.87
N VAL A 32 10.32 -11.93 9.57
CA VAL A 32 9.38 -12.46 10.58
C VAL A 32 10.11 -13.31 11.61
N ALA A 33 10.99 -14.22 11.18
CA ALA A 33 11.79 -15.07 12.08
C ALA A 33 12.68 -14.26 13.04
N LEU A 34 13.12 -13.08 12.62
CA LEU A 34 13.89 -12.13 13.43
C LEU A 34 13.03 -11.18 14.28
N GLY A 35 11.71 -11.33 14.26
CA GLY A 35 10.79 -10.43 14.99
C GLY A 35 10.72 -9.01 14.43
N LEU A 36 11.16 -8.79 13.19
CA LEU A 36 11.09 -7.49 12.54
C LEU A 36 9.67 -7.18 12.06
N ARG A 37 9.30 -5.92 12.11
CA ARG A 37 8.01 -5.46 11.56
C ARG A 37 8.05 -5.51 10.03
N LEU A 38 7.18 -6.34 9.45
CA LEU A 38 7.09 -6.51 8.01
C LEU A 38 6.00 -5.59 7.43
N GLN A 39 6.40 -4.81 6.42
CA GLN A 39 5.51 -4.08 5.55
C GLN A 39 5.68 -4.59 4.12
N ILE A 40 4.58 -4.92 3.47
CA ILE A 40 4.54 -5.25 2.06
C ILE A 40 4.06 -4.03 1.27
N ASN A 41 4.73 -3.75 0.16
CA ASN A 41 4.40 -2.69 -0.78
C ASN A 41 4.02 -3.31 -2.12
N THR A 42 2.89 -2.89 -2.68
CA THR A 42 2.41 -3.33 -4.00
C THR A 42 2.13 -2.11 -4.86
N THR A 43 2.72 -2.03 -6.04
CA THR A 43 2.37 -1.00 -7.03
C THR A 43 1.22 -1.52 -7.89
N LEU A 44 0.06 -0.88 -7.77
CA LEU A 44 -1.13 -1.22 -8.53
C LEU A 44 -1.01 -0.75 -9.98
N THR A 45 -1.20 -1.68 -10.89
CA THR A 45 -1.24 -1.46 -12.33
C THR A 45 -2.32 -2.34 -12.97
N ARG A 46 -2.62 -2.14 -14.25
CA ARG A 46 -3.52 -3.02 -15.00
C ARG A 46 -3.05 -4.47 -15.04
N HIS A 47 -1.75 -4.73 -14.92
CA HIS A 47 -1.19 -6.08 -14.98
C HIS A 47 -1.53 -6.92 -13.76
N ASN A 48 -1.63 -6.30 -12.58
CA ASN A 48 -1.88 -6.99 -11.32
C ASN A 48 -3.22 -6.61 -10.67
N LEU A 49 -4.05 -5.82 -11.34
CA LEU A 49 -5.36 -5.40 -10.81
C LEU A 49 -6.23 -6.60 -10.40
N LYS A 50 -6.32 -7.60 -11.26
CA LYS A 50 -7.12 -8.82 -10.99
C LYS A 50 -6.47 -9.76 -9.95
N ASP A 51 -5.19 -9.58 -9.70
CA ASP A 51 -4.40 -10.38 -8.77
C ASP A 51 -4.41 -9.82 -7.34
N LEU A 52 -4.93 -8.60 -7.14
CA LEU A 52 -4.97 -7.94 -5.82
C LEU A 52 -5.56 -8.80 -4.70
N PRO A 53 -6.66 -9.56 -4.89
CA PRO A 53 -7.18 -10.43 -3.84
C PRO A 53 -6.18 -11.51 -3.43
N ALA A 54 -5.54 -12.16 -4.39
CA ALA A 54 -4.53 -13.18 -4.12
C ALA A 54 -3.27 -12.60 -3.47
N ILE A 55 -2.86 -11.38 -3.87
CA ILE A 55 -1.78 -10.66 -3.18
C ILE A 55 -2.17 -10.38 -1.72
N ALA A 56 -3.41 -9.96 -1.45
CA ALA A 56 -3.87 -9.70 -0.08
C ALA A 56 -3.83 -10.96 0.80
N ASP A 57 -4.24 -12.11 0.25
CA ASP A 57 -4.17 -13.40 0.94
C ASP A 57 -2.70 -13.77 1.24
N LEU A 58 -1.81 -13.56 0.27
CA LEU A 58 -0.38 -13.78 0.44
C LEU A 58 0.22 -12.85 1.51
N VAL A 59 -0.15 -11.56 1.51
CA VAL A 59 0.27 -10.60 2.54
C VAL A 59 -0.15 -11.05 3.94
N GLY A 60 -1.37 -11.59 4.06
CA GLY A 60 -1.86 -12.16 5.32
C GLY A 60 -1.06 -13.38 5.76
N SER A 61 -0.74 -14.29 4.85
CA SER A 61 0.05 -15.49 5.13
C SER A 61 1.50 -15.20 5.53
N LEU A 62 2.04 -14.06 5.09
CA LEU A 62 3.38 -13.59 5.45
C LEU A 62 3.43 -12.88 6.81
N GLU A 63 2.33 -12.82 7.56
CA GLU A 63 2.23 -12.14 8.85
C GLU A 63 2.67 -10.67 8.83
N ALA A 64 2.47 -10.01 7.67
CA ALA A 64 2.80 -8.61 7.53
C ALA A 64 1.88 -7.75 8.42
N GLN A 65 2.45 -6.74 9.09
CA GLN A 65 1.66 -5.81 9.91
C GLN A 65 1.03 -4.69 9.07
N ARG A 66 1.56 -4.47 7.85
CA ARG A 66 1.05 -3.43 6.95
C ARG A 66 1.17 -3.84 5.49
N TRP A 67 0.10 -3.57 4.75
CA TRP A 67 0.10 -3.59 3.30
C TRP A 67 -0.09 -2.18 2.75
N THR A 68 0.84 -1.71 1.94
CA THR A 68 0.78 -0.39 1.29
C THR A 68 0.58 -0.59 -0.20
N VAL A 69 -0.54 -0.09 -0.72
CA VAL A 69 -0.86 -0.11 -2.15
C VAL A 69 -0.51 1.25 -2.74
N PHE A 70 0.43 1.26 -3.66
CA PHE A 70 0.86 2.43 -4.41
C PHE A 70 0.09 2.51 -5.71
N LEU A 71 -0.50 3.64 -6.01
CA LEU A 71 -1.03 3.89 -7.36
C LEU A 71 0.13 4.27 -8.29
N LEU A 72 0.14 3.69 -9.49
CA LEU A 72 1.20 3.96 -10.45
C LEU A 72 1.17 5.43 -10.88
N VAL A 73 2.27 6.14 -10.63
CA VAL A 73 2.55 7.43 -11.24
C VAL A 73 3.43 7.19 -12.46
N PRO A 74 3.06 7.64 -13.66
CA PRO A 74 3.79 7.36 -14.90
C PRO A 74 5.06 8.21 -14.99
N THR A 75 6.09 7.82 -14.26
CA THR A 75 7.42 8.45 -14.25
C THR A 75 8.49 7.42 -14.60
N GLY A 76 9.59 7.87 -15.18
CA GLY A 76 10.70 7.00 -15.54
C GLY A 76 10.29 5.95 -16.58
N ARG A 77 10.35 4.66 -16.22
CA ARG A 77 10.00 3.53 -17.10
C ARG A 77 8.50 3.20 -17.08
N ALA A 78 7.73 3.79 -16.19
CA ALA A 78 6.30 3.54 -16.07
C ALA A 78 5.53 4.21 -17.21
N LEU A 79 4.64 3.46 -17.85
CA LEU A 79 3.83 3.95 -18.96
C LEU A 79 2.41 4.31 -18.47
N SER A 80 1.84 5.39 -19.00
CA SER A 80 0.45 5.78 -18.70
C SER A 80 -0.56 4.68 -19.07
N SER A 81 -0.28 3.86 -20.09
CA SER A 81 -1.11 2.72 -20.47
C SER A 81 -1.17 1.61 -19.41
N GLN A 82 -0.27 1.62 -18.44
CA GLN A 82 -0.25 0.68 -17.32
C GLN A 82 -1.07 1.14 -16.12
N GLN A 83 -1.50 2.40 -16.10
CA GLN A 83 -2.35 2.92 -15.04
C GLN A 83 -3.73 2.26 -15.08
N VAL A 84 -4.30 2.04 -13.92
CA VAL A 84 -5.71 1.70 -13.76
C VAL A 84 -6.58 2.92 -14.07
N SER A 85 -7.80 2.71 -14.56
CA SER A 85 -8.71 3.82 -14.83
C SER A 85 -9.21 4.45 -13.51
N PRO A 86 -9.78 5.67 -13.56
CA PRO A 86 -10.40 6.27 -12.38
C PRO A 86 -11.52 5.39 -11.78
N GLU A 87 -12.32 4.74 -12.62
CA GLU A 87 -13.39 3.85 -12.20
C GLU A 87 -12.83 2.60 -11.50
N GLU A 88 -11.80 1.98 -12.09
CA GLU A 88 -11.08 0.86 -11.49
C GLU A 88 -10.44 1.26 -10.14
N CYS A 89 -9.93 2.49 -10.03
CA CYS A 89 -9.42 3.02 -8.75
C CYS A 89 -10.52 3.08 -7.68
N GLU A 90 -11.72 3.57 -8.03
CA GLU A 90 -12.85 3.65 -7.09
C GLU A 90 -13.28 2.25 -6.61
N GLU A 91 -13.33 1.27 -7.53
CA GLU A 91 -13.64 -0.12 -7.18
C GLU A 91 -12.59 -0.71 -6.24
N VAL A 92 -11.30 -0.48 -6.54
CA VAL A 92 -10.19 -0.92 -5.68
C VAL A 92 -10.27 -0.27 -4.30
N PHE A 93 -10.52 1.03 -4.21
CA PHE A 93 -10.64 1.71 -2.93
C PHE A 93 -11.82 1.19 -2.11
N ALA A 94 -12.95 0.95 -2.77
CA ALA A 94 -14.10 0.35 -2.12
C ALA A 94 -13.77 -1.05 -1.57
N TRP A 95 -13.11 -1.88 -2.37
CA TRP A 95 -12.70 -3.22 -1.98
C TRP A 95 -11.65 -3.19 -0.85
N LEU A 96 -10.63 -2.33 -0.93
CA LEU A 96 -9.63 -2.15 0.13
C LEU A 96 -10.28 -1.73 1.45
N TYR A 97 -11.31 -0.87 1.41
CA TYR A 97 -12.04 -0.47 2.60
C TYR A 97 -12.77 -1.67 3.25
N GLU A 98 -13.48 -2.48 2.47
CA GLU A 98 -14.13 -3.68 3.01
C GLU A 98 -13.10 -4.70 3.53
N LEU A 99 -11.99 -4.88 2.83
CA LEU A 99 -10.89 -5.73 3.27
C LEU A 99 -10.31 -5.23 4.61
N SER A 100 -10.14 -3.92 4.78
CA SER A 100 -9.55 -3.34 5.99
C SER A 100 -10.30 -3.64 7.28
N LYS A 101 -11.60 -3.99 7.18
CA LYS A 101 -12.43 -4.35 8.34
C LYS A 101 -12.12 -5.75 8.90
N ARG A 102 -11.52 -6.62 8.09
CA ARG A 102 -11.29 -8.05 8.42
C ARG A 102 -9.84 -8.51 8.27
N ALA A 103 -9.00 -7.73 7.57
CA ALA A 103 -7.61 -8.10 7.34
C ALA A 103 -6.81 -8.12 8.65
N PRO A 104 -5.87 -9.07 8.83
CA PRO A 104 -5.00 -9.12 10.00
C PRO A 104 -3.90 -8.05 9.96
N PHE A 105 -3.81 -7.28 8.89
CA PHE A 105 -2.82 -6.23 8.65
C PHE A 105 -3.50 -4.87 8.40
N ARG A 106 -2.75 -3.79 8.61
CA ARG A 106 -3.21 -2.43 8.28
C ARG A 106 -3.04 -2.16 6.79
N ILE A 107 -4.02 -1.49 6.17
CA ILE A 107 -3.98 -1.07 4.78
C ILE A 107 -3.65 0.42 4.70
N LYS A 108 -2.74 0.78 3.81
CA LYS A 108 -2.40 2.16 3.46
C LYS A 108 -2.39 2.28 1.93
N THR A 109 -2.83 3.42 1.42
CA THR A 109 -2.60 3.79 0.01
C THR A 109 -1.58 4.91 -0.05
N THR A 110 -0.78 4.91 -1.11
CA THR A 110 0.17 5.98 -1.43
C THR A 110 -0.08 6.40 -2.88
N GLU A 111 0.04 7.69 -3.17
CA GLU A 111 -0.36 8.30 -4.45
C GLU A 111 -1.87 8.12 -4.76
N GLY A 112 -2.65 7.82 -3.71
CA GLY A 112 -4.09 7.58 -3.78
C GLY A 112 -4.85 8.27 -2.65
N PRO A 113 -4.84 9.63 -2.56
CA PRO A 113 -5.51 10.35 -1.46
C PRO A 113 -7.02 10.13 -1.44
N HIS A 114 -7.61 9.75 -2.57
CA HIS A 114 -9.04 9.47 -2.72
C HIS A 114 -9.52 8.28 -1.89
N TYR A 115 -8.65 7.34 -1.51
CA TYR A 115 -9.00 6.24 -0.61
C TYR A 115 -9.55 6.76 0.74
N ARG A 116 -8.97 7.85 1.27
CA ARG A 116 -9.48 8.49 2.49
C ARG A 116 -10.92 8.98 2.31
N ARG A 117 -11.24 9.58 1.16
CA ARG A 117 -12.60 10.01 0.83
C ARG A 117 -13.58 8.83 0.83
N VAL A 118 -13.22 7.74 0.13
CA VAL A 118 -14.05 6.53 0.08
C VAL A 118 -14.28 5.95 1.46
N ALA A 119 -13.24 5.87 2.28
CA ALA A 119 -13.33 5.38 3.65
C ALA A 119 -14.26 6.23 4.51
N LEU A 120 -14.18 7.56 4.43
CA LEU A 120 -15.05 8.49 5.15
C LEU A 120 -16.51 8.36 4.69
N GLN A 121 -16.77 8.34 3.40
CA GLN A 121 -18.12 8.19 2.84
C GLN A 121 -18.77 6.86 3.28
N ARG A 122 -18.01 5.77 3.29
CA ARG A 122 -18.51 4.44 3.65
C ARG A 122 -18.63 4.23 5.17
N SER A 123 -17.87 4.96 5.97
CA SER A 123 -17.97 4.88 7.44
C SER A 123 -19.17 5.63 8.01
N GLY A 124 -19.88 6.42 7.20
CA GLY A 124 -20.97 7.29 7.67
C GLY A 124 -20.48 8.42 8.59
N ALA A 125 -19.18 8.67 8.65
CA ALA A 125 -18.64 9.75 9.46
C ALA A 125 -18.94 11.10 8.80
N SER A 126 -19.58 12.02 9.55
CA SER A 126 -19.75 13.41 9.13
C SER A 126 -18.37 14.08 9.00
N CYS A 127 -18.25 15.05 8.10
CA CYS A 127 -17.00 15.76 7.81
C CYS A 127 -16.36 16.42 9.06
N GLU A 128 -17.17 16.81 10.03
CA GLU A 128 -16.71 17.41 11.29
C GLU A 128 -15.96 16.45 12.23
N ARG A 129 -16.20 15.12 12.09
CA ARG A 129 -15.41 14.11 12.82
C ARG A 129 -14.15 13.69 12.07
N ALA A 130 -14.02 14.07 10.81
CA ALA A 130 -12.92 13.66 9.93
C ALA A 130 -11.58 14.32 10.27
N GLU A 131 -11.58 15.48 10.95
CA GLU A 131 -10.34 16.10 11.40
C GLU A 131 -9.69 15.31 12.55
N ASN A 132 -10.46 14.49 13.26
CA ASN A 132 -10.00 13.76 14.44
C ASN A 132 -10.06 12.22 14.36
N ALA A 133 -10.60 11.62 13.30
CA ALA A 133 -10.76 10.17 13.25
C ALA A 133 -10.81 9.58 11.85
N VAL A 134 -9.67 9.24 11.26
CA VAL A 134 -9.63 8.14 10.30
C VAL A 134 -8.75 7.04 10.88
N VAL A 135 -9.39 6.18 11.65
CA VAL A 135 -8.84 4.92 12.09
C VAL A 135 -9.27 3.88 11.06
N ILE A 136 -8.37 3.49 10.19
CA ILE A 136 -8.60 2.35 9.30
C ILE A 136 -7.68 1.23 9.78
N GLY A 137 -8.27 0.29 10.51
CA GLY A 137 -7.60 -0.91 10.99
C GLY A 137 -8.06 -1.29 12.40
N THR A 138 -8.97 -2.25 12.49
CA THR A 138 -9.39 -2.89 13.73
C THR A 138 -8.51 -4.09 14.03
N GLY A 139 -7.27 -3.83 14.43
CA GLY A 139 -6.58 -4.79 15.30
C GLY A 139 -6.78 -4.31 16.73
N SER A 140 -7.01 -5.23 17.68
CA SER A 140 -7.26 -4.98 19.11
C SER A 140 -6.18 -4.08 19.74
N GLY A 141 -6.39 -2.78 19.64
CA GLY A 141 -5.53 -1.74 20.17
C GLY A 141 -5.99 -0.43 19.60
N GLY A 142 -6.63 0.39 20.42
CA GLY A 142 -7.29 1.64 20.09
C GLY A 142 -6.62 2.40 18.97
N GLY A 143 -7.34 2.54 17.87
CA GLY A 143 -6.83 3.19 16.68
C GLY A 143 -6.51 4.65 16.99
N ARG A 144 -5.23 4.99 16.96
CA ARG A 144 -4.77 6.37 16.96
C ARG A 144 -4.75 6.87 15.53
N PHE A 145 -5.45 7.95 15.28
CA PHE A 145 -5.25 8.79 14.11
C PHE A 145 -3.76 9.14 14.02
N VAL A 146 -3.12 8.75 12.92
CA VAL A 146 -1.84 9.32 12.55
C VAL A 146 -2.19 10.48 11.62
N PRO A 147 -1.94 11.73 11.99
CA PRO A 147 -2.06 12.84 11.07
C PRO A 147 -1.32 12.49 9.78
N GLY A 148 -1.89 12.80 8.62
CA GLY A 148 -1.17 12.66 7.37
C GLY A 148 0.20 13.33 7.52
N MET A 149 1.27 12.67 7.09
CA MET A 149 2.58 13.29 7.08
C MET A 149 2.50 14.50 6.13
N ASN A 150 2.64 15.68 6.68
CA ASN A 150 2.77 16.88 5.89
C ASN A 150 4.24 17.00 5.47
N ASP A 151 4.46 17.34 4.21
CA ASP A 151 5.80 17.55 3.67
C ASP A 151 6.58 18.55 4.56
N GLY A 152 7.80 18.17 4.92
CA GLY A 152 8.65 18.96 5.80
C GLY A 152 8.29 18.91 7.30
N SER A 153 7.26 18.13 7.70
CA SER A 153 6.90 17.94 9.12
C SER A 153 7.33 16.56 9.61
N GLY A 154 8.42 16.50 10.35
CA GLY A 154 8.95 15.26 10.93
C GLY A 154 9.81 14.41 9.98
N PHE A 155 9.99 14.80 8.73
CA PHE A 155 10.93 14.20 7.79
C PHE A 155 11.42 15.24 6.76
N LEU A 156 12.54 14.94 6.15
CA LEU A 156 13.08 15.69 5.02
C LEU A 156 13.75 14.72 4.04
N PHE A 157 13.88 15.14 2.81
CA PHE A 157 14.61 14.42 1.78
C PHE A 157 15.95 15.11 1.51
N ILE A 158 17.03 14.32 1.47
CA ILE A 158 18.35 14.81 1.06
C ILE A 158 18.67 14.16 -0.28
N SER A 159 18.81 14.98 -1.32
CA SER A 159 19.17 14.49 -2.65
C SER A 159 20.60 13.95 -2.70
N SER A 160 20.93 13.20 -3.74
CA SER A 160 22.30 12.71 -3.98
C SER A 160 23.35 13.84 -4.13
N LYS A 161 22.90 15.06 -4.35
CA LYS A 161 23.74 16.28 -4.44
C LYS A 161 23.79 17.06 -3.13
N GLY A 162 23.20 16.55 -2.05
CA GLY A 162 23.17 17.19 -0.75
C GLY A 162 22.10 18.29 -0.59
N ALA A 163 21.26 18.52 -1.59
CA ALA A 163 20.16 19.49 -1.47
C ALA A 163 19.05 18.94 -0.56
N ILE A 164 18.53 19.79 0.33
CA ILE A 164 17.46 19.45 1.27
C ILE A 164 16.12 19.89 0.69
N HIS A 165 15.15 18.98 0.70
CA HIS A 165 13.79 19.17 0.21
C HIS A 165 12.79 18.77 1.28
N PRO A 166 11.57 19.37 1.32
CA PRO A 166 10.50 18.95 2.24
C PRO A 166 9.93 17.58 1.90
N SER A 167 10.07 17.15 0.63
CA SER A 167 9.68 15.82 0.14
C SER A 167 10.60 15.36 -0.99
N GLY A 168 10.58 14.07 -1.32
CA GLY A 168 11.38 13.46 -2.39
C GLY A 168 10.65 13.35 -3.72
#